data_8da3740f5e84669971a5d9eec89b93d9
#
_entry.id   8da3740f5e84669971a5d9eec89b93d9
#
_cell.length_a   1.000
_cell.length_b   1.000
_cell.length_c   1.000
_cell.angle_alpha   90.00
_cell.angle_beta   90.00
_cell.angle_gamma   90.00
#
_symmetry.space_group_name_H-M   'P 1'
#
loop_
_entity.id
_entity.type
_entity.pdbx_description
1 polymer ?
#
loop_
_entity_poly.entity_id
_entity_poly.type
_entity_poly.pdbx_seq_one_letter_code
_entity_poly.pdbx_strand_id
1 'polypeptide(L)'
;MQSTNEKEKATILGIIPRYAALPLLIVVSWNMCVYFGNRIFSSNLYHYDFTTSLDEKIPLIPWTIVIYLGCYLFWIINYILSCRDNREKALRFTSADVIGKTVCLLFYVFLPTTNVRPEIVGNDVFSQMMNWLYGTDAADNLLPSIHCFVSWMCFIGVRNSPKVPSWWKEASFAIAIAICVSTLTTKQHILIDVFSGVLLAEICYALADKFPVLIKLPVI
;
A
#
# COMPACT_ATOMS: atom_id res chain seq x y z
N MET A 1 -12.17 4.19 35.49
CA MET A 1 -12.72 3.29 34.45
C MET A 1 -13.69 3.99 33.45
N GLN A 2 -14.59 4.91 33.88
CA GLN A 2 -15.47 5.64 32.94
C GLN A 2 -14.72 6.60 31.99
N SER A 3 -13.67 7.28 32.44
CA SER A 3 -12.94 8.26 31.60
C SER A 3 -12.13 7.65 30.45
N THR A 4 -11.69 6.40 30.56
CA THR A 4 -10.99 5.66 29.50
C THR A 4 -11.94 5.23 28.37
N ASN A 5 -13.17 4.86 28.73
CA ASN A 5 -14.18 4.40 27.78
C ASN A 5 -14.76 5.56 26.93
N GLU A 6 -14.82 6.79 27.48
CA GLU A 6 -15.22 7.99 26.75
C GLU A 6 -14.13 8.48 25.78
N LYS A 7 -12.86 8.41 26.18
CA LYS A 7 -11.73 8.75 25.29
C LYS A 7 -11.59 7.81 24.10
N GLU A 8 -11.90 6.51 24.29
CA GLU A 8 -11.89 5.54 23.19
C GLU A 8 -13.04 5.72 22.19
N LYS A 9 -14.16 6.31 22.61
CA LYS A 9 -15.30 6.63 21.72
C LYS A 9 -15.15 7.95 21.01
N ALA A 10 -14.25 8.84 21.44
CA ALA A 10 -14.05 10.14 20.83
C ALA A 10 -13.41 10.01 19.43
N THR A 11 -13.89 10.80 18.49
CA THR A 11 -13.39 10.84 17.12
C THR A 11 -12.85 12.22 16.76
N ILE A 12 -11.90 12.27 15.82
CA ILE A 12 -11.42 13.48 15.19
C ILE A 12 -12.28 13.71 13.94
N LEU A 13 -12.87 14.89 13.81
CA LEU A 13 -13.79 15.25 12.71
C LEU A 13 -14.98 14.26 12.51
N GLY A 14 -15.37 13.52 13.56
CA GLY A 14 -16.42 12.50 13.47
C GLY A 14 -16.03 11.23 12.68
N ILE A 15 -14.80 11.14 12.17
CA ILE A 15 -14.39 10.09 11.20
C ILE A 15 -13.32 9.18 11.77
N ILE A 16 -12.23 9.74 12.31
CA ILE A 16 -11.06 8.99 12.78
C ILE A 16 -11.14 8.79 14.28
N PRO A 17 -11.14 7.55 14.80
CA PRO A 17 -11.05 7.32 16.24
C PRO A 17 -9.76 7.94 16.82
N ARG A 18 -9.84 8.59 17.97
CA ARG A 18 -8.65 9.23 18.59
C ARG A 18 -7.50 8.26 18.80
N TYR A 19 -7.80 7.02 19.19
CA TYR A 19 -6.77 5.98 19.37
C TYR A 19 -6.05 5.60 18.06
N ALA A 20 -6.65 5.88 16.91
CA ALA A 20 -6.08 5.56 15.60
C ALA A 20 -5.25 6.71 14.98
N ALA A 21 -5.41 7.94 15.48
CA ALA A 21 -4.80 9.11 14.86
C ALA A 21 -3.26 9.01 14.82
N LEU A 22 -2.62 8.72 15.96
CA LEU A 22 -1.16 8.59 16.02
C LEU A 22 -0.66 7.37 15.23
N PRO A 23 -1.23 6.16 15.34
CA PRO A 23 -0.86 5.04 14.50
C PRO A 23 -0.98 5.33 13.00
N LEU A 24 -2.07 5.96 12.55
CA LEU A 24 -2.24 6.34 11.14
C LEU A 24 -1.20 7.37 10.69
N LEU A 25 -0.89 8.36 11.53
CA LEU A 25 0.17 9.33 11.23
C LEU A 25 1.53 8.63 11.07
N ILE A 26 1.86 7.70 11.96
CA ILE A 26 3.10 6.92 11.88
C ILE A 26 3.15 6.12 10.57
N VAL A 27 2.07 5.44 10.21
CA VAL A 27 1.98 4.64 8.98
C VAL A 27 2.21 5.51 7.73
N VAL A 28 1.58 6.69 7.66
CA VAL A 28 1.75 7.62 6.53
C VAL A 28 3.17 8.17 6.48
N SER A 29 3.70 8.64 7.62
CA SER A 29 5.06 9.16 7.70
C SER A 29 6.08 8.09 7.35
N TRP A 30 5.91 6.86 7.84
CA TRP A 30 6.78 5.74 7.51
C TRP A 30 6.75 5.38 6.03
N ASN A 31 5.56 5.43 5.40
CA ASN A 31 5.43 5.24 3.96
C ASN A 31 6.27 6.26 3.18
N MET A 32 6.22 7.53 3.57
CA MET A 32 7.03 8.57 2.94
C MET A 32 8.53 8.33 3.15
N CYS A 33 8.94 7.93 4.35
CA CYS A 33 10.34 7.58 4.65
C CYS A 33 10.81 6.40 3.79
N VAL A 34 10.00 5.36 3.65
CA VAL A 34 10.34 4.17 2.84
C VAL A 34 10.44 4.55 1.36
N TYR A 35 9.49 5.32 0.85
CA TYR A 35 9.44 5.67 -0.57
C TYR A 35 10.56 6.62 -1.00
N PHE A 36 10.79 7.70 -0.24
CA PHE A 36 11.80 8.69 -0.57
C PHE A 36 13.18 8.40 0.04
N GLY A 37 13.19 7.87 1.26
CA GLY A 37 14.42 7.71 2.03
C GLY A 37 15.34 6.63 1.47
N ASN A 38 14.79 5.54 0.91
CA ASN A 38 15.63 4.48 0.36
C ASN A 38 16.49 4.97 -0.82
N ARG A 39 15.98 5.90 -1.64
CA ARG A 39 16.71 6.44 -2.81
C ARG A 39 18.05 7.10 -2.43
N ILE A 40 18.17 7.59 -1.20
CA ILE A 40 19.45 8.13 -0.68
C ILE A 40 20.52 7.05 -0.67
N PHE A 41 20.13 5.79 -0.42
CA PHE A 41 21.03 4.66 -0.30
C PHE A 41 21.13 3.85 -1.60
N SER A 42 20.04 3.70 -2.35
CA SER A 42 19.96 2.78 -3.49
C SER A 42 20.23 3.43 -4.85
N SER A 43 20.15 4.75 -5.00
CA SER A 43 20.22 5.43 -6.30
C SER A 43 21.51 5.17 -7.10
N ASN A 44 22.61 4.90 -6.42
CA ASN A 44 23.92 4.61 -7.06
C ASN A 44 24.25 3.11 -7.10
N LEU A 45 23.34 2.24 -6.66
CA LEU A 45 23.54 0.80 -6.69
C LEU A 45 23.12 0.20 -8.02
N TYR A 46 23.61 -1.00 -8.31
CA TYR A 46 23.09 -1.78 -9.44
C TYR A 46 21.66 -2.23 -9.14
N HIS A 47 20.75 -2.01 -10.08
CA HIS A 47 19.36 -2.44 -9.98
C HIS A 47 19.14 -3.69 -10.81
N TYR A 48 18.58 -4.71 -10.17
CA TYR A 48 18.28 -6.00 -10.79
C TYR A 48 16.96 -5.96 -11.53
N ASP A 49 16.93 -6.45 -12.76
CA ASP A 49 15.71 -6.66 -13.54
C ASP A 49 15.30 -8.13 -13.48
N PHE A 50 14.13 -8.40 -12.91
CA PHE A 50 13.54 -9.75 -12.84
C PHE A 50 12.41 -9.95 -13.83
N THR A 51 12.32 -9.14 -14.88
CA THR A 51 11.31 -9.26 -15.94
C THR A 51 11.40 -10.63 -16.60
N THR A 52 10.25 -11.28 -16.72
CA THR A 52 10.12 -12.60 -17.35
C THR A 52 9.40 -12.50 -18.70
N SER A 53 9.47 -13.55 -19.50
CA SER A 53 8.72 -13.65 -20.77
C SER A 53 7.19 -13.61 -20.58
N LEU A 54 6.67 -13.86 -19.37
CA LEU A 54 5.26 -13.67 -19.04
C LEU A 54 4.92 -12.18 -18.84
N ASP A 55 5.81 -11.43 -18.20
CA ASP A 55 5.66 -9.98 -18.01
C ASP A 55 5.65 -9.23 -19.33
N GLU A 56 6.48 -9.67 -20.29
CA GLU A 56 6.53 -9.08 -21.63
C GLU A 56 5.22 -9.26 -22.39
N LYS A 57 4.48 -10.37 -22.16
CA LYS A 57 3.18 -10.63 -22.80
C LYS A 57 2.04 -9.79 -22.23
N ILE A 58 2.20 -9.20 -21.05
CA ILE A 58 1.17 -8.31 -20.48
C ILE A 58 1.17 -7.01 -21.30
N PRO A 59 0.04 -6.61 -21.90
CA PRO A 59 -0.01 -5.40 -22.71
C PRO A 59 0.08 -4.13 -21.85
N LEU A 60 0.67 -3.07 -22.41
CA LEU A 60 0.52 -1.72 -21.89
C LEU A 60 -0.91 -1.23 -22.19
N ILE A 61 -1.64 -0.79 -21.17
CA ILE A 61 -3.02 -0.30 -21.28
C ILE A 61 -3.12 1.07 -20.58
N PRO A 62 -2.90 2.18 -21.28
CA PRO A 62 -2.76 3.51 -20.66
C PRO A 62 -3.95 3.95 -19.79
N TRP A 63 -5.21 3.64 -20.14
CA TRP A 63 -6.36 4.07 -19.37
C TRP A 63 -6.39 3.48 -17.94
N THR A 64 -5.69 2.37 -17.68
CA THR A 64 -5.61 1.76 -16.34
C THR A 64 -4.86 2.64 -15.33
N ILE A 65 -4.18 3.69 -15.80
CA ILE A 65 -3.57 4.71 -14.94
C ILE A 65 -4.60 5.37 -14.00
N VAL A 66 -5.86 5.46 -14.41
CA VAL A 66 -6.93 6.00 -13.54
C VAL A 66 -7.16 5.09 -12.34
N ILE A 67 -7.09 3.76 -12.54
CA ILE A 67 -7.19 2.79 -11.45
C ILE A 67 -5.92 2.86 -10.58
N TYR A 68 -4.75 2.92 -11.22
CA TYR A 68 -3.47 3.04 -10.53
C TYR A 68 -3.42 4.28 -9.63
N LEU A 69 -3.74 5.47 -10.14
CA LEU A 69 -3.77 6.70 -9.33
C LEU A 69 -4.94 6.74 -8.36
N GLY A 70 -6.06 6.09 -8.68
CA GLY A 70 -7.22 5.96 -7.80
C GLY A 70 -6.93 5.19 -6.50
N CYS A 71 -5.81 4.45 -6.45
CA CYS A 71 -5.39 3.72 -5.26
C CYS A 71 -5.24 4.62 -4.03
N TYR A 72 -4.78 5.86 -4.17
CA TYR A 72 -4.60 6.78 -3.05
C TYR A 72 -5.91 7.09 -2.32
N LEU A 73 -6.99 7.33 -3.06
CA LEU A 73 -8.32 7.54 -2.48
C LEU A 73 -8.82 6.25 -1.79
N PHE A 74 -8.64 5.11 -2.43
CA PHE A 74 -8.99 3.80 -1.88
C PHE A 74 -8.23 3.53 -0.56
N TRP A 75 -6.95 3.84 -0.52
CA TRP A 75 -6.12 3.68 0.69
C TRP A 75 -6.59 4.58 1.83
N ILE A 76 -6.83 5.86 1.58
CA ILE A 76 -7.31 6.79 2.61
C ILE A 76 -8.61 6.27 3.24
N ILE A 77 -9.59 5.89 2.41
CA ILE A 77 -10.88 5.39 2.89
C ILE A 77 -10.70 4.12 3.73
N ASN A 78 -9.98 3.13 3.20
CA ASN A 78 -9.89 1.84 3.86
C ASN A 78 -8.98 1.84 5.09
N TYR A 79 -7.93 2.66 5.15
CA TYR A 79 -7.12 2.80 6.36
C TYR A 79 -7.95 3.37 7.52
N ILE A 80 -8.80 4.36 7.23
CA ILE A 80 -9.74 4.90 8.24
C ILE A 80 -10.73 3.81 8.66
N LEU A 81 -11.36 3.12 7.72
CA LEU A 81 -12.34 2.07 8.00
C LEU A 81 -11.72 0.92 8.81
N SER A 82 -10.51 0.48 8.47
CA SER A 82 -9.79 -0.60 9.15
C SER A 82 -9.50 -0.29 10.62
N CYS A 83 -9.41 0.98 10.97
CA CYS A 83 -9.16 1.44 12.34
C CYS A 83 -10.43 1.72 13.16
N ARG A 84 -11.64 1.57 12.61
CA ARG A 84 -12.90 1.98 13.28
C ARG A 84 -13.50 0.91 14.20
N ASP A 85 -13.09 -0.32 14.12
CA ASP A 85 -13.69 -1.40 14.92
C ASP A 85 -13.40 -1.23 16.41
N ASN A 86 -12.14 -1.29 16.79
CA ASN A 86 -11.63 -1.05 18.13
C ASN A 86 -10.12 -0.75 18.08
N ARG A 87 -9.56 -0.35 19.23
CA ARG A 87 -8.15 0.01 19.35
C ARG A 87 -7.21 -1.16 19.03
N GLU A 88 -7.52 -2.36 19.48
CA GLU A 88 -6.68 -3.55 19.29
C GLU A 88 -6.52 -3.88 17.80
N LYS A 89 -7.62 -3.94 17.05
CA LYS A 89 -7.59 -4.16 15.60
C LYS A 89 -6.87 -3.04 14.84
N ALA A 90 -7.04 -1.78 15.27
CA ALA A 90 -6.34 -0.65 14.68
C ALA A 90 -4.83 -0.78 14.86
N LEU A 91 -4.37 -1.11 16.07
CA LEU A 91 -2.95 -1.30 16.37
C LEU A 91 -2.37 -2.54 15.67
N ARG A 92 -3.12 -3.63 15.58
CA ARG A 92 -2.74 -4.81 14.80
C ARG A 92 -2.54 -4.45 13.33
N PHE A 93 -3.52 -3.79 12.71
CA PHE A 93 -3.49 -3.37 11.31
C PHE A 93 -2.31 -2.45 11.01
N THR A 94 -2.14 -1.40 11.82
CA THR A 94 -1.05 -0.42 11.64
C THR A 94 0.32 -1.00 11.95
N SER A 95 0.44 -1.95 12.90
CA SER A 95 1.69 -2.69 13.15
C SER A 95 2.05 -3.58 11.97
N ALA A 96 1.10 -4.30 11.39
CA ALA A 96 1.32 -5.11 10.19
C ALA A 96 1.84 -4.26 9.02
N ASP A 97 1.24 -3.08 8.83
CA ASP A 97 1.63 -2.14 7.78
C ASP A 97 3.08 -1.63 7.97
N VAL A 98 3.44 -1.20 9.20
CA VAL A 98 4.80 -0.74 9.51
C VAL A 98 5.82 -1.87 9.30
N ILE A 99 5.52 -3.09 9.75
CA ILE A 99 6.40 -4.25 9.55
C ILE A 99 6.59 -4.51 8.06
N GLY A 100 5.52 -4.58 7.28
CA GLY A 100 5.59 -4.87 5.85
C GLY A 100 6.36 -3.81 5.08
N LYS A 101 6.12 -2.52 5.35
CA LYS A 101 6.89 -1.42 4.75
C LYS A 101 8.35 -1.43 5.15
N THR A 102 8.66 -1.87 6.38
CA THR A 102 10.07 -2.06 6.80
C THR A 102 10.73 -3.18 6.01
N VAL A 103 10.02 -4.28 5.76
CA VAL A 103 10.51 -5.35 4.87
C VAL A 103 10.72 -4.82 3.45
N CYS A 104 9.79 -4.04 2.89
CA CYS A 104 9.99 -3.39 1.59
C CYS A 104 11.24 -2.53 1.58
N LEU A 105 11.47 -1.69 2.62
CA LEU A 105 12.67 -0.87 2.74
C LEU A 105 13.95 -1.71 2.70
N LEU A 106 13.99 -2.84 3.42
CA LEU A 106 15.15 -3.72 3.40
C LEU A 106 15.41 -4.26 1.98
N PHE A 107 14.36 -4.67 1.26
CA PHE A 107 14.51 -5.10 -0.13
C PHE A 107 15.03 -3.95 -1.02
N TYR A 108 14.45 -2.76 -0.92
CA TYR A 108 14.84 -1.62 -1.75
C TYR A 108 16.29 -1.17 -1.53
N VAL A 109 16.80 -1.34 -0.31
CA VAL A 109 18.19 -0.97 0.03
C VAL A 109 19.18 -2.08 -0.34
N PHE A 110 18.86 -3.35 -0.07
CA PHE A 110 19.79 -4.46 -0.23
C PHE A 110 19.64 -5.22 -1.56
N LEU A 111 18.47 -5.12 -2.19
CA LEU A 111 18.17 -5.73 -3.49
C LEU A 111 17.37 -4.74 -4.35
N PRO A 112 17.94 -3.59 -4.71
CA PRO A 112 17.23 -2.63 -5.55
C PRO A 112 16.89 -3.23 -6.90
N THR A 113 15.65 -3.00 -7.34
CA THR A 113 15.09 -3.59 -8.56
C THR A 113 14.59 -2.54 -9.52
N THR A 114 14.60 -2.87 -10.81
CA THR A 114 14.12 -2.03 -11.90
C THR A 114 13.37 -2.87 -12.93
N ASN A 115 12.72 -2.20 -13.88
CA ASN A 115 12.19 -2.81 -15.10
C ASN A 115 12.34 -1.85 -16.29
N VAL A 116 12.24 -2.38 -17.50
CA VAL A 116 12.22 -1.58 -18.71
C VAL A 116 10.78 -1.18 -19.05
N ARG A 117 10.52 0.12 -19.03
CA ARG A 117 9.21 0.68 -19.41
C ARG A 117 9.18 1.00 -20.90
N PRO A 118 8.11 0.60 -21.62
CA PRO A 118 7.97 0.95 -23.04
C PRO A 118 7.70 2.45 -23.22
N GLU A 119 8.05 2.96 -24.39
CA GLU A 119 7.66 4.32 -24.78
C GLU A 119 6.14 4.42 -24.91
N ILE A 120 5.59 5.53 -24.45
CA ILE A 120 4.16 5.81 -24.57
C ILE A 120 3.91 6.50 -25.90
N VAL A 121 3.32 5.75 -26.83
CA VAL A 121 2.93 6.27 -28.16
C VAL A 121 1.47 6.69 -28.09
N GLY A 122 1.20 7.99 -28.13
CA GLY A 122 -0.15 8.54 -28.12
C GLY A 122 -0.21 9.96 -27.53
N ASN A 123 -1.27 10.70 -27.91
CA ASN A 123 -1.50 12.08 -27.44
C ASN A 123 -2.83 12.22 -26.69
N ASP A 124 -3.52 11.09 -26.42
CA ASP A 124 -4.74 11.11 -25.60
C ASP A 124 -4.43 11.39 -24.12
N VAL A 125 -5.46 11.69 -23.37
CA VAL A 125 -5.31 12.08 -21.95
C VAL A 125 -4.62 11.01 -21.11
N PHE A 126 -4.87 9.73 -21.38
CA PHE A 126 -4.27 8.64 -20.61
C PHE A 126 -2.78 8.47 -20.94
N SER A 127 -2.41 8.61 -22.21
CA SER A 127 -1.02 8.63 -22.66
C SER A 127 -0.24 9.80 -22.05
N GLN A 128 -0.84 10.98 -21.95
CA GLN A 128 -0.23 12.13 -21.29
C GLN A 128 -0.05 11.89 -19.78
N MET A 129 -1.05 11.31 -19.10
CA MET A 129 -0.94 10.92 -17.69
C MET A 129 0.14 9.86 -17.46
N MET A 130 0.27 8.89 -18.37
CA MET A 130 1.34 7.88 -18.32
C MET A 130 2.72 8.49 -18.47
N ASN A 131 2.91 9.41 -19.43
CA ASN A 131 4.17 10.13 -19.60
C ASN A 131 4.52 10.97 -18.37
N TRP A 132 3.53 11.63 -17.77
CA TRP A 132 3.72 12.35 -16.51
C TRP A 132 4.14 11.40 -15.39
N LEU A 133 3.48 10.24 -15.25
CA LEU A 133 3.81 9.24 -14.24
C LEU A 133 5.25 8.72 -14.43
N TYR A 134 5.63 8.35 -15.65
CA TYR A 134 6.98 7.86 -15.95
C TYR A 134 8.07 8.91 -15.70
N GLY A 135 7.74 10.20 -15.87
CA GLY A 135 8.65 11.31 -15.59
C GLY A 135 8.79 11.66 -14.11
N THR A 136 7.79 11.32 -13.28
CA THR A 136 7.78 11.66 -11.85
C THR A 136 8.14 10.50 -10.96
N ASP A 137 7.86 9.26 -11.39
CA ASP A 137 8.13 8.04 -10.65
C ASP A 137 9.12 7.16 -11.40
N ALA A 138 10.36 7.12 -10.92
CA ALA A 138 11.41 6.34 -11.53
C ALA A 138 11.09 4.82 -11.47
N ALA A 139 11.66 4.05 -12.42
CA ALA A 139 11.56 2.60 -12.43
C ALA A 139 12.52 1.98 -11.41
N ASP A 140 12.30 2.27 -10.14
CA ASP A 140 13.09 1.76 -9.02
C ASP A 140 12.16 1.29 -7.88
N ASN A 141 12.71 0.57 -6.88
CA ASN A 141 11.95 0.13 -5.71
C ASN A 141 10.73 -0.72 -6.05
N LEU A 142 10.90 -1.70 -6.93
CA LEU A 142 9.78 -2.47 -7.45
C LEU A 142 9.40 -3.66 -6.56
N LEU A 143 10.38 -4.39 -6.02
CA LEU A 143 10.18 -5.63 -5.27
C LEU A 143 10.38 -5.44 -3.76
N PRO A 144 9.40 -5.78 -2.92
CA PRO A 144 7.98 -6.07 -3.20
C PRO A 144 7.20 -4.80 -3.58
N SER A 145 6.10 -4.94 -4.35
CA SER A 145 5.27 -3.77 -4.70
C SER A 145 4.55 -3.19 -3.49
N ILE A 146 4.90 -1.96 -3.11
CA ILE A 146 4.16 -1.21 -2.06
C ILE A 146 2.72 -0.94 -2.49
N HIS A 147 2.45 -0.67 -3.78
CA HIS A 147 1.09 -0.46 -4.29
C HIS A 147 0.21 -1.69 -4.05
N CYS A 148 0.71 -2.87 -4.37
CA CYS A 148 -0.01 -4.13 -4.15
C CYS A 148 -0.12 -4.46 -2.66
N PHE A 149 0.95 -4.26 -1.89
CA PHE A 149 0.96 -4.46 -0.45
C PHE A 149 -0.11 -3.60 0.25
N VAL A 150 -0.09 -2.28 0.03
CA VAL A 150 -1.02 -1.34 0.69
C VAL A 150 -2.46 -1.58 0.23
N SER A 151 -2.67 -1.85 -1.06
CA SER A 151 -4.02 -2.14 -1.60
C SER A 151 -4.59 -3.44 -1.02
N TRP A 152 -3.76 -4.47 -0.86
CA TRP A 152 -4.18 -5.71 -0.24
C TRP A 152 -4.40 -5.57 1.27
N MET A 153 -3.58 -4.77 1.97
CA MET A 153 -3.81 -4.39 3.37
C MET A 153 -5.17 -3.68 3.54
N CYS A 154 -5.59 -2.84 2.60
CA CYS A 154 -6.92 -2.22 2.62
C CYS A 154 -8.05 -3.26 2.64
N PHE A 155 -7.95 -4.30 1.82
CA PHE A 155 -8.91 -5.40 1.84
C PHE A 155 -8.84 -6.21 3.15
N ILE A 156 -7.64 -6.57 3.60
CA ILE A 156 -7.44 -7.31 4.87
C ILE A 156 -8.07 -6.56 6.04
N GLY A 157 -7.87 -5.25 6.14
CA GLY A 157 -8.36 -4.44 7.24
C GLY A 157 -9.88 -4.39 7.36
N VAL A 158 -10.59 -4.45 6.21
CA VAL A 158 -12.05 -4.37 6.18
C VAL A 158 -12.76 -5.73 6.07
N ARG A 159 -12.10 -6.79 5.57
CA ARG A 159 -12.74 -8.08 5.25
C ARG A 159 -13.53 -8.70 6.41
N ASN A 160 -13.04 -8.54 7.64
CA ASN A 160 -13.65 -9.10 8.86
C ASN A 160 -14.22 -8.01 9.79
N SER A 161 -14.41 -6.78 9.31
CA SER A 161 -14.97 -5.70 10.12
C SER A 161 -16.49 -5.84 10.25
N PRO A 162 -17.06 -5.83 11.46
CA PRO A 162 -18.52 -5.81 11.64
C PRO A 162 -19.14 -4.45 11.32
N LYS A 163 -18.32 -3.38 11.28
CA LYS A 163 -18.79 -2.01 11.00
C LYS A 163 -18.77 -1.64 9.51
N VAL A 164 -18.19 -2.50 8.67
CA VAL A 164 -18.13 -2.29 7.23
C VAL A 164 -19.19 -3.16 6.54
N PRO A 165 -20.06 -2.59 5.68
CA PRO A 165 -21.09 -3.35 4.98
C PRO A 165 -20.48 -4.37 4.00
N SER A 166 -21.16 -5.50 3.79
CA SER A 166 -20.63 -6.62 2.97
C SER A 166 -20.27 -6.19 1.55
N TRP A 167 -21.12 -5.35 0.92
CA TRP A 167 -20.84 -4.87 -0.44
C TRP A 167 -19.52 -4.10 -0.55
N TRP A 168 -19.11 -3.34 0.51
CA TRP A 168 -17.84 -2.63 0.51
C TRP A 168 -16.65 -3.58 0.69
N LYS A 169 -16.81 -4.66 1.44
CA LYS A 169 -15.77 -5.70 1.58
C LYS A 169 -15.48 -6.37 0.23
N GLU A 170 -16.54 -6.73 -0.49
CA GLU A 170 -16.45 -7.31 -1.83
C GLU A 170 -15.87 -6.31 -2.84
N ALA A 171 -16.36 -5.06 -2.80
CA ALA A 171 -15.80 -3.99 -3.60
C ALA A 171 -14.31 -3.74 -3.28
N SER A 172 -13.92 -3.75 -2.01
CA SER A 172 -12.52 -3.57 -1.60
C SER A 172 -11.62 -4.69 -2.11
N PHE A 173 -12.10 -5.94 -2.14
CA PHE A 173 -11.39 -7.04 -2.77
C PHE A 173 -11.21 -6.82 -4.27
N ALA A 174 -12.30 -6.49 -4.97
CA ALA A 174 -12.26 -6.25 -6.42
C ALA A 174 -11.37 -5.07 -6.80
N ILE A 175 -11.42 -3.96 -6.03
CA ILE A 175 -10.58 -2.79 -6.23
C ILE A 175 -9.11 -3.12 -5.96
N ALA A 176 -8.79 -3.88 -4.90
CA ALA A 176 -7.41 -4.29 -4.62
C ALA A 176 -6.83 -5.12 -5.77
N ILE A 177 -7.59 -6.07 -6.32
CA ILE A 177 -7.20 -6.84 -7.51
C ILE A 177 -7.03 -5.90 -8.72
N ALA A 178 -7.97 -4.99 -8.96
CA ALA A 178 -7.89 -4.06 -10.09
C ALA A 178 -6.64 -3.17 -9.99
N ILE A 179 -6.27 -2.71 -8.79
CA ILE A 179 -5.02 -1.96 -8.57
C ILE A 179 -3.81 -2.86 -8.88
N CYS A 180 -3.76 -4.09 -8.38
CA CYS A 180 -2.69 -5.04 -8.70
C CYS A 180 -2.54 -5.26 -10.21
N VAL A 181 -3.65 -5.44 -10.92
CA VAL A 181 -3.63 -5.56 -12.39
C VAL A 181 -3.18 -4.27 -13.05
N SER A 182 -3.62 -3.10 -12.54
CA SER A 182 -3.24 -1.81 -13.10
C SER A 182 -1.73 -1.54 -12.98
N THR A 183 -1.06 -2.01 -11.92
CA THR A 183 0.40 -1.88 -11.81
C THR A 183 1.15 -2.63 -12.91
N LEU A 184 0.62 -3.78 -13.34
CA LEU A 184 1.17 -4.58 -14.45
C LEU A 184 0.89 -3.93 -15.82
N THR A 185 -0.34 -3.45 -16.03
CA THR A 185 -0.76 -2.88 -17.32
C THR A 185 -0.28 -1.44 -17.54
N THR A 186 0.10 -0.73 -16.49
CA THR A 186 0.85 0.53 -16.55
C THR A 186 2.37 0.33 -16.57
N LYS A 187 2.84 -0.92 -16.56
CA LYS A 187 4.27 -1.28 -16.53
C LYS A 187 5.05 -0.65 -15.37
N GLN A 188 4.36 -0.37 -14.27
CA GLN A 188 5.01 0.10 -13.04
C GLN A 188 5.65 -1.06 -12.26
N HIS A 189 5.09 -2.26 -12.37
CA HIS A 189 5.55 -3.47 -11.70
C HIS A 189 5.51 -4.68 -12.63
N ILE A 190 6.20 -5.75 -12.24
CA ILE A 190 6.18 -7.08 -12.85
C ILE A 190 5.47 -8.08 -11.93
N LEU A 191 5.20 -9.28 -12.41
CA LEU A 191 4.41 -10.29 -11.68
C LEU A 191 4.98 -10.62 -10.30
N ILE A 192 6.30 -10.78 -10.19
CA ILE A 192 6.94 -11.12 -8.91
C ILE A 192 6.74 -10.03 -7.85
N ASP A 193 6.72 -8.75 -8.25
CA ASP A 193 6.49 -7.63 -7.34
C ASP A 193 5.07 -7.66 -6.79
N VAL A 194 4.09 -7.96 -7.65
CA VAL A 194 2.68 -8.05 -7.28
C VAL A 194 2.45 -9.19 -6.31
N PHE A 195 2.91 -10.41 -6.65
CA PHE A 195 2.73 -11.57 -5.79
C PHE A 195 3.43 -11.40 -4.45
N SER A 196 4.65 -10.89 -4.44
CA SER A 196 5.40 -10.65 -3.20
C SER A 196 4.74 -9.58 -2.32
N GLY A 197 4.19 -8.51 -2.91
CA GLY A 197 3.47 -7.46 -2.18
C GLY A 197 2.20 -8.01 -1.51
N VAL A 198 1.39 -8.78 -2.24
CA VAL A 198 0.18 -9.41 -1.71
C VAL A 198 0.50 -10.44 -0.61
N LEU A 199 1.48 -11.32 -0.87
CA LEU A 199 1.91 -12.32 0.10
C LEU A 199 2.47 -11.69 1.38
N LEU A 200 3.28 -10.64 1.24
CA LEU A 200 3.83 -9.89 2.36
C LEU A 200 2.73 -9.31 3.24
N ALA A 201 1.65 -8.76 2.65
CA ALA A 201 0.51 -8.23 3.40
C ALA A 201 -0.17 -9.30 4.27
N GLU A 202 -0.44 -10.49 3.71
CA GLU A 202 -1.04 -11.59 4.47
C GLU A 202 -0.12 -12.07 5.60
N ILE A 203 1.17 -12.26 5.31
CA ILE A 203 2.16 -12.70 6.30
C ILE A 203 2.27 -11.67 7.44
N CYS A 204 2.44 -10.39 7.12
CA CYS A 204 2.59 -9.34 8.12
C CYS A 204 1.33 -9.22 8.99
N TYR A 205 0.15 -9.30 8.41
CA TYR A 205 -1.09 -9.25 9.17
C TYR A 205 -1.30 -10.50 10.05
N ALA A 206 -0.92 -11.68 9.58
CA ALA A 206 -0.97 -12.91 10.38
C ALA A 206 0.02 -12.90 11.55
N LEU A 207 1.16 -12.24 11.37
CA LEU A 207 2.20 -12.17 12.41
C LEU A 207 2.08 -10.94 13.33
N ALA A 208 1.23 -9.97 13.02
CA ALA A 208 1.14 -8.71 13.76
C ALA A 208 0.79 -8.86 15.24
N ASP A 209 0.06 -9.93 15.63
CA ASP A 209 -0.25 -10.23 17.02
C ASP A 209 1.00 -10.69 17.81
N LYS A 210 1.98 -11.30 17.13
CA LYS A 210 3.25 -11.73 17.72
C LYS A 210 4.24 -10.59 17.85
N PHE A 211 4.14 -9.58 16.97
CA PHE A 211 5.05 -8.44 16.90
C PHE A 211 4.28 -7.10 16.95
N PRO A 212 3.65 -6.78 18.10
CA PRO A 212 2.82 -5.59 18.22
C PRO A 212 3.66 -4.31 18.36
N VAL A 213 4.21 -3.84 17.26
CA VAL A 213 5.15 -2.69 17.21
C VAL A 213 4.54 -1.43 17.80
N LEU A 214 3.24 -1.20 17.58
CA LEU A 214 2.57 0.03 17.98
C LEU A 214 1.67 -0.12 19.23
N ILE A 215 1.69 -1.26 19.92
CA ILE A 215 0.72 -1.56 20.99
C ILE A 215 0.83 -0.64 22.21
N LYS A 216 2.01 -0.06 22.46
CA LYS A 216 2.30 0.81 23.59
C LYS A 216 2.00 2.29 23.34
N LEU A 217 1.48 2.65 22.17
CA LEU A 217 1.20 4.04 21.85
C LEU A 217 0.09 4.61 22.74
N PRO A 218 0.24 5.84 23.24
CA PRO A 218 -0.81 6.50 24.02
C PRO A 218 -2.02 6.82 23.13
N VAL A 219 -3.18 6.94 23.75
CA VAL A 219 -4.36 7.57 23.12
C VAL A 219 -4.22 9.07 23.29
N ILE A 220 -4.16 9.78 22.16
CA ILE A 220 -4.09 11.25 22.13
C ILE A 220 -5.47 11.86 22.32
#